data_270d3c666eca9eafbc6328a0285ea132
#
_entry.id   270d3c666eca9eafbc6328a0285ea132
#
_cell.length_a   1.000
_cell.length_b   1.000
_cell.length_c   1.000
_cell.angle_alpha   90.00
_cell.angle_beta   90.00
_cell.angle_gamma   90.00
#
_symmetry.space_group_name_H-M   'P 1'
#
loop_
_entity.id
_entity.type
_entity.pdbx_description
1 polymer ?
#
loop_
_entity_poly.entity_id
_entity_poly.type
_entity_poly.pdbx_seq_one_letter_code
_entity_poly.pdbx_strand_id
1 'polypeptide(L)'
;MSSVVIPDSVSCIGSGAFKNCSSLSSLVIPDCVTSIGNYAFAYCKSLTDIVIPNSVTSIGDNAFRHCSSLSSVVIPESVVNLNGNPFCRWDGGLKCLSPYFIYDNKVLFDKDKSKIIAFRDKNTTSYVIPDSVTRIGESAFRHCSSLSSLVIPDSVTSIGESAFSGCCSLKSLVIPDSVTSIECYAFRGCESLSSLVIPDSVSCIGFGAFEGCNLPN
;
A
#
# COMPACT_ATOMS: atom_id res chain seq x y z
N MET A 1 -4.10 -30.04 0.60
CA MET A 1 -4.40 -28.92 -0.32
C MET A 1 -5.86 -28.56 -0.09
N SER A 2 -6.14 -27.36 0.39
CA SER A 2 -7.52 -26.87 0.49
C SER A 2 -7.77 -25.92 -0.68
N SER A 3 -8.60 -26.34 -1.63
CA SER A 3 -9.09 -25.51 -2.72
C SER A 3 -10.52 -25.06 -2.42
N VAL A 4 -10.83 -23.82 -2.76
CA VAL A 4 -12.18 -23.27 -2.68
C VAL A 4 -12.63 -22.97 -4.10
N VAL A 5 -13.87 -23.34 -4.40
CA VAL A 5 -14.54 -23.00 -5.67
C VAL A 5 -15.52 -21.87 -5.38
N ILE A 6 -15.33 -20.75 -6.06
CA ILE A 6 -16.24 -19.60 -6.02
C ILE A 6 -17.26 -19.82 -7.17
N PRO A 7 -18.58 -19.84 -6.88
CA PRO A 7 -19.59 -19.98 -7.93
C PRO A 7 -19.65 -18.76 -8.88
N ASP A 8 -20.07 -18.99 -10.12
CA ASP A 8 -20.20 -17.91 -11.12
C ASP A 8 -21.29 -16.86 -10.78
N SER A 9 -22.12 -17.11 -9.79
CA SER A 9 -23.08 -16.13 -9.27
C SER A 9 -22.45 -15.03 -8.39
N VAL A 10 -21.16 -15.19 -8.00
CA VAL A 10 -20.46 -14.25 -7.12
C VAL A 10 -19.89 -13.10 -7.92
N SER A 11 -20.42 -11.91 -7.76
CA SER A 11 -19.98 -10.69 -8.46
C SER A 11 -18.92 -9.88 -7.72
N CYS A 12 -18.68 -10.14 -6.42
CA CYS A 12 -17.66 -9.44 -5.65
C CYS A 12 -17.04 -10.33 -4.56
N ILE A 13 -15.74 -10.14 -4.30
CA ILE A 13 -15.07 -10.70 -3.13
C ILE A 13 -15.03 -9.61 -2.08
N GLY A 14 -15.81 -9.76 -1.01
CA GLY A 14 -15.97 -8.75 0.04
C GLY A 14 -14.70 -8.51 0.87
N SER A 15 -14.71 -7.45 1.69
CA SER A 15 -13.61 -7.13 2.59
C SER A 15 -13.35 -8.29 3.55
N GLY A 16 -12.09 -8.76 3.60
CA GLY A 16 -11.66 -9.85 4.47
C GLY A 16 -12.24 -11.23 4.16
N ALA A 17 -12.87 -11.45 3.00
CA ALA A 17 -13.59 -12.69 2.67
C ALA A 17 -12.74 -13.96 2.89
N PHE A 18 -11.46 -13.93 2.56
CA PHE A 18 -10.51 -15.03 2.78
C PHE A 18 -9.38 -14.66 3.75
N LYS A 19 -9.56 -13.60 4.56
CA LYS A 19 -8.53 -13.16 5.52
C LYS A 19 -8.19 -14.29 6.49
N ASN A 20 -6.87 -14.53 6.69
CA ASN A 20 -6.35 -15.61 7.55
C ASN A 20 -6.65 -17.05 7.06
N CYS A 21 -7.08 -17.25 5.83
CA CYS A 21 -7.17 -18.58 5.25
C CYS A 21 -5.77 -19.14 4.95
N SER A 22 -4.98 -19.37 6.02
CA SER A 22 -3.55 -19.68 5.93
C SER A 22 -3.24 -21.00 5.21
N SER A 23 -4.20 -21.93 5.13
CA SER A 23 -4.07 -23.22 4.44
C SER A 23 -4.58 -23.20 2.99
N LEU A 24 -5.17 -22.07 2.54
CA LEU A 24 -5.66 -21.92 1.16
C LEU A 24 -4.46 -21.87 0.22
N SER A 25 -4.29 -22.88 -0.63
CA SER A 25 -3.14 -23.02 -1.54
C SER A 25 -3.45 -22.56 -2.96
N SER A 26 -4.69 -22.67 -3.38
CA SER A 26 -5.14 -22.22 -4.70
C SER A 26 -6.59 -21.75 -4.67
N LEU A 27 -6.91 -20.77 -5.51
CA LEU A 27 -8.25 -20.24 -5.68
C LEU A 27 -8.40 -19.75 -7.13
N VAL A 28 -9.54 -20.07 -7.73
CA VAL A 28 -9.92 -19.49 -9.03
C VAL A 28 -10.95 -18.39 -8.77
N ILE A 29 -10.67 -17.19 -9.26
CA ILE A 29 -11.62 -16.07 -9.24
C ILE A 29 -12.42 -16.14 -10.55
N PRO A 30 -13.76 -16.30 -10.51
CA PRO A 30 -14.58 -16.36 -11.71
C PRO A 30 -14.61 -15.02 -12.48
N ASP A 31 -14.87 -15.12 -13.80
CA ASP A 31 -14.94 -13.94 -14.69
C ASP A 31 -16.16 -13.02 -14.44
N CYS A 32 -17.05 -13.37 -13.54
CA CYS A 32 -18.16 -12.53 -13.07
C CYS A 32 -17.78 -11.60 -11.91
N VAL A 33 -16.60 -11.80 -11.28
CA VAL A 33 -16.15 -10.98 -10.16
C VAL A 33 -15.61 -9.64 -10.68
N THR A 34 -16.20 -8.54 -10.19
CA THR A 34 -15.86 -7.18 -10.60
C THR A 34 -15.01 -6.42 -9.59
N SER A 35 -14.97 -6.89 -8.32
CA SER A 35 -14.21 -6.22 -7.26
C SER A 35 -13.62 -7.19 -6.25
N ILE A 36 -12.43 -6.82 -5.75
CA ILE A 36 -11.74 -7.48 -4.63
C ILE A 36 -11.65 -6.46 -3.49
N GLY A 37 -12.25 -6.78 -2.35
CA GLY A 37 -12.35 -5.89 -1.19
C GLY A 37 -11.06 -5.75 -0.39
N ASN A 38 -11.07 -4.85 0.60
CA ASN A 38 -9.95 -4.63 1.51
C ASN A 38 -9.63 -5.92 2.27
N TYR A 39 -8.34 -6.25 2.44
CA TYR A 39 -7.87 -7.44 3.15
C TYR A 39 -8.42 -8.78 2.61
N ALA A 40 -8.97 -8.83 1.40
CA ALA A 40 -9.71 -9.99 0.89
C ALA A 40 -8.93 -11.31 1.01
N PHE A 41 -7.65 -11.31 0.70
CA PHE A 41 -6.74 -12.47 0.79
C PHE A 41 -5.62 -12.27 1.83
N ALA A 42 -5.75 -11.28 2.72
CA ALA A 42 -4.70 -10.98 3.68
C ALA A 42 -4.38 -12.21 4.55
N TYR A 43 -3.07 -12.50 4.70
CA TYR A 43 -2.56 -13.64 5.47
C TYR A 43 -2.92 -15.04 4.90
N CYS A 44 -3.25 -15.13 3.61
CA CYS A 44 -3.33 -16.41 2.89
C CYS A 44 -1.90 -16.91 2.62
N LYS A 45 -1.22 -17.41 3.68
CA LYS A 45 0.22 -17.70 3.66
C LYS A 45 0.61 -18.84 2.72
N SER A 46 -0.30 -19.78 2.43
CA SER A 46 -0.06 -20.92 1.54
C SER A 46 -0.50 -20.65 0.09
N LEU A 47 -1.12 -19.52 -0.20
CA LEU A 47 -1.57 -19.19 -1.55
C LEU A 47 -0.34 -18.98 -2.46
N THR A 48 -0.17 -19.84 -3.46
CA THR A 48 1.00 -19.84 -4.33
C THR A 48 0.78 -19.09 -5.63
N ASP A 49 -0.47 -19.06 -6.09
CA ASP A 49 -0.86 -18.44 -7.35
C ASP A 49 -2.28 -17.88 -7.27
N ILE A 50 -2.53 -16.78 -7.96
CA ILE A 50 -3.84 -16.18 -8.13
C ILE A 50 -3.90 -15.44 -9.47
N VAL A 51 -4.95 -15.73 -10.23
CA VAL A 51 -5.27 -15.00 -11.45
C VAL A 51 -6.38 -14.01 -11.17
N ILE A 52 -6.13 -12.74 -11.41
CA ILE A 52 -7.16 -11.69 -11.35
C ILE A 52 -7.78 -11.56 -12.74
N PRO A 53 -9.06 -11.89 -12.93
CA PRO A 53 -9.69 -11.85 -14.24
C PRO A 53 -9.90 -10.41 -14.75
N ASN A 54 -10.07 -10.27 -16.08
CA ASN A 54 -10.31 -8.98 -16.73
C ASN A 54 -11.70 -8.36 -16.44
N SER A 55 -12.53 -9.01 -15.65
CA SER A 55 -13.76 -8.45 -15.11
C SER A 55 -13.51 -7.55 -13.89
N VAL A 56 -12.39 -7.75 -13.17
CA VAL A 56 -12.06 -6.98 -11.95
C VAL A 56 -11.67 -5.56 -12.31
N THR A 57 -12.40 -4.60 -11.77
CA THR A 57 -12.16 -3.15 -11.96
C THR A 57 -11.55 -2.47 -10.75
N SER A 58 -11.65 -3.08 -9.55
CA SER A 58 -11.11 -2.51 -8.32
C SER A 58 -10.48 -3.55 -7.40
N ILE A 59 -9.37 -3.15 -6.73
CA ILE A 59 -8.67 -3.96 -5.73
C ILE A 59 -8.48 -3.11 -4.46
N GLY A 60 -8.89 -3.65 -3.33
CA GLY A 60 -8.89 -2.96 -2.03
C GLY A 60 -7.53 -2.91 -1.35
N ASP A 61 -7.44 -2.06 -0.31
CA ASP A 61 -6.25 -1.92 0.54
C ASP A 61 -5.91 -3.25 1.21
N ASN A 62 -4.60 -3.54 1.30
CA ASN A 62 -4.09 -4.76 1.94
C ASN A 62 -4.66 -6.08 1.37
N ALA A 63 -5.23 -6.10 0.16
CA ALA A 63 -5.89 -7.28 -0.41
C ALA A 63 -4.99 -8.53 -0.39
N PHE A 64 -3.69 -8.38 -0.68
CA PHE A 64 -2.68 -9.47 -0.70
C PHE A 64 -1.65 -9.38 0.43
N ARG A 65 -1.99 -8.66 1.49
CA ARG A 65 -1.07 -8.48 2.62
C ARG A 65 -0.63 -9.83 3.21
N HIS A 66 0.69 -10.02 3.40
CA HIS A 66 1.25 -11.25 3.99
C HIS A 66 0.90 -12.56 3.25
N CYS A 67 0.64 -12.52 1.95
CA CYS A 67 0.57 -13.72 1.12
C CYS A 67 1.99 -14.23 0.81
N SER A 68 2.67 -14.80 1.81
CA SER A 68 4.12 -15.06 1.75
C SER A 68 4.55 -16.09 0.70
N SER A 69 3.66 -17.00 0.30
CA SER A 69 3.93 -17.99 -0.76
C SER A 69 3.53 -17.52 -2.16
N LEU A 70 2.80 -16.39 -2.27
CA LEU A 70 2.33 -15.88 -3.54
C LEU A 70 3.50 -15.29 -4.34
N SER A 71 3.85 -15.96 -5.43
CA SER A 71 5.06 -15.65 -6.21
C SER A 71 4.92 -14.39 -7.05
N SER A 72 3.73 -14.16 -7.63
CA SER A 72 3.48 -13.01 -8.49
C SER A 72 2.00 -12.63 -8.55
N VAL A 73 1.73 -11.36 -8.87
CA VAL A 73 0.40 -10.83 -9.18
C VAL A 73 0.49 -9.99 -10.45
N VAL A 74 -0.49 -10.14 -11.32
CA VAL A 74 -0.70 -9.26 -12.47
C VAL A 74 -1.91 -8.38 -12.19
N ILE A 75 -1.74 -7.06 -12.28
CA ILE A 75 -2.86 -6.10 -12.30
C ILE A 75 -3.37 -6.06 -13.75
N PRO A 76 -4.58 -6.58 -14.06
CA PRO A 76 -5.09 -6.63 -15.42
C PRO A 76 -5.48 -5.23 -15.96
N GLU A 77 -5.68 -5.14 -17.27
CA GLU A 77 -6.03 -3.90 -17.97
C GLU A 77 -7.33 -3.27 -17.48
N SER A 78 -8.26 -4.10 -16.99
CA SER A 78 -9.57 -3.69 -16.49
C SER A 78 -9.55 -2.94 -15.17
N VAL A 79 -8.49 -3.08 -14.37
CA VAL A 79 -8.41 -2.43 -13.04
C VAL A 79 -8.21 -0.93 -13.24
N VAL A 80 -9.20 -0.16 -12.83
CA VAL A 80 -9.21 1.31 -12.88
C VAL A 80 -9.04 1.94 -11.49
N ASN A 81 -9.19 1.14 -10.42
CA ASN A 81 -9.13 1.65 -9.06
C ASN A 81 -8.33 0.74 -8.12
N LEU A 82 -7.39 1.33 -7.39
CA LEU A 82 -6.67 0.73 -6.27
C LEU A 82 -6.98 1.55 -5.01
N ASN A 83 -7.75 0.97 -4.10
CA ASN A 83 -8.11 1.59 -2.83
C ASN A 83 -7.00 1.33 -1.81
N GLY A 84 -6.11 2.28 -1.61
CA GLY A 84 -4.93 2.13 -0.77
C GLY A 84 -3.82 1.28 -1.41
N ASN A 85 -3.04 0.57 -0.60
CA ASN A 85 -1.93 -0.29 -1.02
C ASN A 85 -2.31 -1.78 -0.94
N PRO A 86 -2.71 -2.44 -2.03
CA PRO A 86 -3.11 -3.85 -2.01
C PRO A 86 -1.98 -4.82 -1.60
N PHE A 87 -0.73 -4.40 -1.73
CA PHE A 87 0.47 -5.23 -1.68
C PHE A 87 1.34 -5.02 -0.44
N CYS A 88 0.78 -4.41 0.61
CA CYS A 88 1.51 -4.17 1.85
C CYS A 88 2.08 -5.47 2.45
N ARG A 89 3.39 -5.51 2.76
CA ARG A 89 4.10 -6.71 3.26
C ARG A 89 3.98 -7.94 2.36
N TRP A 90 3.88 -7.74 1.06
CA TRP A 90 4.02 -8.79 0.06
C TRP A 90 5.17 -8.44 -0.89
N ASP A 91 6.08 -9.37 -1.14
CA ASP A 91 7.34 -9.16 -1.85
C ASP A 91 7.44 -9.90 -3.19
N GLY A 92 6.37 -10.57 -3.61
CA GLY A 92 6.32 -11.27 -4.88
C GLY A 92 6.44 -10.35 -6.10
N GLY A 93 6.57 -10.93 -7.28
CA GLY A 93 6.65 -10.19 -8.54
C GLY A 93 5.35 -9.45 -8.86
N LEU A 94 5.43 -8.17 -9.19
CA LEU A 94 4.27 -7.38 -9.63
C LEU A 94 4.43 -7.02 -11.11
N LYS A 95 3.40 -7.30 -11.90
CA LYS A 95 3.25 -6.82 -13.27
C LYS A 95 1.99 -5.97 -13.35
N CYS A 96 2.08 -4.80 -13.95
CA CYS A 96 0.95 -3.92 -14.18
C CYS A 96 0.65 -3.85 -15.67
N LEU A 97 -0.57 -4.25 -16.08
CA LEU A 97 -1.08 -4.12 -17.43
C LEU A 97 -2.11 -2.99 -17.55
N SER A 98 -2.63 -2.53 -16.40
CA SER A 98 -3.60 -1.44 -16.36
C SER A 98 -3.00 -0.13 -16.87
N PRO A 99 -3.69 0.60 -17.75
CA PRO A 99 -3.25 1.92 -18.23
C PRO A 99 -3.42 3.05 -17.19
N TYR A 100 -4.06 2.75 -16.06
CA TYR A 100 -4.33 3.72 -14.99
C TYR A 100 -3.24 3.76 -13.92
N PHE A 101 -2.23 2.86 -14.01
CA PHE A 101 -1.14 2.77 -13.03
C PHE A 101 0.20 2.54 -13.72
N ILE A 102 1.25 3.04 -13.11
CA ILE A 102 2.63 2.83 -13.57
C ILE A 102 3.39 2.11 -12.46
N TYR A 103 3.97 0.96 -12.79
CA TYR A 103 4.90 0.25 -11.90
C TYR A 103 6.32 0.44 -12.41
N ASP A 104 7.09 1.23 -11.71
CA ASP A 104 8.45 1.63 -12.08
C ASP A 104 9.38 1.57 -10.85
N ASN A 105 10.55 0.95 -11.02
CA ASN A 105 11.58 0.85 -9.96
C ASN A 105 11.02 0.42 -8.59
N LYS A 106 10.14 -0.59 -8.57
CA LYS A 106 9.46 -1.11 -7.38
C LYS A 106 8.51 -0.11 -6.69
N VAL A 107 8.10 0.93 -7.38
CA VAL A 107 7.09 1.87 -6.92
C VAL A 107 5.87 1.82 -7.84
N LEU A 108 4.69 1.68 -7.25
CA LEU A 108 3.42 1.74 -7.96
C LEU A 108 2.84 3.14 -7.79
N PHE A 109 2.59 3.79 -8.92
CA PHE A 109 2.02 5.13 -9.02
C PHE A 109 0.66 5.09 -9.72
N ASP A 110 -0.11 6.18 -9.61
CA ASP A 110 -1.17 6.48 -10.57
C ASP A 110 -0.57 6.80 -11.96
N LYS A 111 -1.44 6.92 -12.98
CA LYS A 111 -1.04 7.08 -14.39
C LYS A 111 -0.19 8.32 -14.66
N ASP A 112 -0.34 9.37 -13.86
CA ASP A 112 0.35 10.65 -14.05
C ASP A 112 1.58 10.79 -13.13
N LYS A 113 1.91 9.73 -12.37
CA LYS A 113 2.92 9.71 -11.30
C LYS A 113 2.71 10.82 -10.26
N SER A 114 1.45 11.25 -10.07
CA SER A 114 1.09 12.27 -9.09
C SER A 114 0.82 11.70 -7.69
N LYS A 115 0.53 10.39 -7.60
CA LYS A 115 0.28 9.71 -6.33
C LYS A 115 1.13 8.44 -6.21
N ILE A 116 1.85 8.28 -5.11
CA ILE A 116 2.45 6.99 -4.74
C ILE A 116 1.36 6.12 -4.12
N ILE A 117 1.13 4.93 -4.69
CA ILE A 117 0.17 3.94 -4.21
C ILE A 117 0.88 2.89 -3.33
N ALA A 118 2.02 2.38 -3.79
CA ALA A 118 2.78 1.38 -3.04
C ALA A 118 4.29 1.49 -3.32
N PHE A 119 5.08 1.71 -2.28
CA PHE A 119 6.52 1.58 -2.31
C PHE A 119 6.89 0.15 -1.90
N ARG A 120 7.58 -0.58 -2.78
CA ARG A 120 7.82 -2.02 -2.63
C ARG A 120 9.29 -2.40 -2.48
N ASP A 121 10.20 -1.42 -2.49
CA ASP A 121 11.62 -1.68 -2.20
C ASP A 121 11.88 -1.65 -0.69
N LYS A 122 11.70 -2.79 -0.06
CA LYS A 122 11.83 -2.92 1.41
C LYS A 122 13.27 -2.94 1.92
N ASN A 123 14.23 -3.12 1.02
CA ASN A 123 15.65 -3.18 1.38
C ASN A 123 16.33 -1.82 1.26
N THR A 124 15.68 -0.86 0.59
CA THR A 124 16.27 0.47 0.44
C THR A 124 16.28 1.22 1.76
N THR A 125 17.38 1.88 2.03
CA THR A 125 17.59 2.68 3.25
C THR A 125 17.31 4.16 3.03
N SER A 126 17.27 4.60 1.77
CA SER A 126 17.08 6.01 1.41
C SER A 126 16.23 6.12 0.15
N TYR A 127 15.29 7.06 0.14
CA TYR A 127 14.45 7.34 -1.04
C TYR A 127 14.18 8.83 -1.17
N VAL A 128 14.22 9.30 -2.40
CA VAL A 128 13.81 10.67 -2.77
C VAL A 128 12.52 10.54 -3.56
N ILE A 129 11.45 11.12 -3.04
CA ILE A 129 10.15 11.14 -3.73
C ILE A 129 10.27 12.07 -4.95
N PRO A 130 9.84 11.64 -6.16
CA PRO A 130 9.91 12.48 -7.36
C PRO A 130 9.06 13.75 -7.25
N ASP A 131 9.52 14.84 -7.86
CA ASP A 131 8.82 16.15 -7.86
C ASP A 131 7.46 16.12 -8.56
N SER A 132 7.15 15.08 -9.35
CA SER A 132 5.82 14.88 -9.93
C SER A 132 4.76 14.47 -8.89
N VAL A 133 5.20 13.96 -7.73
CA VAL A 133 4.29 13.43 -6.71
C VAL A 133 3.69 14.56 -5.90
N THR A 134 2.37 14.62 -5.89
CA THR A 134 1.59 15.59 -5.08
C THR A 134 0.91 14.94 -3.87
N ARG A 135 0.79 13.61 -3.86
CA ARG A 135 0.14 12.86 -2.77
C ARG A 135 0.87 11.57 -2.44
N ILE A 136 1.07 11.33 -1.15
CA ILE A 136 1.51 10.04 -0.64
C ILE A 136 0.26 9.27 -0.22
N GLY A 137 -0.01 8.15 -0.89
CA GLY A 137 -1.25 7.40 -0.72
C GLY A 137 -1.35 6.66 0.62
N GLU A 138 -2.55 6.18 0.92
CA GLU A 138 -2.83 5.31 2.07
C GLU A 138 -1.91 4.07 2.07
N SER A 139 -1.28 3.80 3.21
CA SER A 139 -0.38 2.65 3.40
C SER A 139 0.80 2.58 2.41
N ALA A 140 1.14 3.66 1.69
CA ALA A 140 2.09 3.63 0.57
C ALA A 140 3.48 3.13 0.95
N PHE A 141 4.05 3.57 2.07
CA PHE A 141 5.35 3.12 2.63
C PHE A 141 5.19 2.26 3.89
N ARG A 142 3.98 1.77 4.15
CA ARG A 142 3.72 1.04 5.39
C ARG A 142 4.67 -0.15 5.55
N HIS A 143 5.35 -0.20 6.72
CA HIS A 143 6.35 -1.20 7.07
C HIS A 143 7.59 -1.25 6.17
N CYS A 144 7.98 -0.13 5.57
CA CYS A 144 9.31 0.03 4.98
C CYS A 144 10.35 0.18 6.11
N SER A 145 10.57 -0.92 6.83
CA SER A 145 11.36 -0.92 8.08
C SER A 145 12.84 -0.59 7.90
N SER A 146 13.39 -0.77 6.69
CA SER A 146 14.79 -0.43 6.38
C SER A 146 14.99 1.04 6.02
N LEU A 147 13.89 1.77 5.68
CA LEU A 147 13.96 3.16 5.23
C LEU A 147 14.37 4.08 6.39
N SER A 148 15.58 4.59 6.35
CA SER A 148 16.17 5.45 7.37
C SER A 148 16.24 6.93 6.97
N SER A 149 16.17 7.22 5.67
CA SER A 149 16.19 8.57 5.11
C SER A 149 15.14 8.72 4.01
N LEU A 150 14.36 9.78 4.08
CA LEU A 150 13.34 10.11 3.10
C LEU A 150 13.36 11.61 2.80
N VAL A 151 13.28 11.95 1.53
CA VAL A 151 13.08 13.34 1.09
C VAL A 151 11.69 13.46 0.50
N ILE A 152 10.89 14.36 1.06
CA ILE A 152 9.56 14.72 0.55
C ILE A 152 9.71 16.07 -0.18
N PRO A 153 9.39 16.14 -1.47
CA PRO A 153 9.51 17.40 -2.23
C PRO A 153 8.37 18.38 -1.92
N ASP A 154 8.57 19.64 -2.27
CA ASP A 154 7.60 20.73 -2.09
C ASP A 154 6.33 20.57 -2.97
N SER A 155 6.29 19.60 -3.86
CA SER A 155 5.10 19.24 -4.63
C SER A 155 4.06 18.47 -3.81
N VAL A 156 4.46 17.83 -2.70
CA VAL A 156 3.56 16.99 -1.90
C VAL A 156 2.65 17.85 -1.02
N THR A 157 1.35 17.67 -1.15
CA THR A 157 0.32 18.44 -0.42
C THR A 157 -0.38 17.63 0.67
N SER A 158 -0.34 16.29 0.61
CA SER A 158 -0.99 15.44 1.61
C SER A 158 -0.27 14.13 1.85
N ILE A 159 -0.32 13.67 3.11
CA ILE A 159 0.22 12.39 3.58
C ILE A 159 -0.95 11.54 4.05
N GLY A 160 -1.20 10.43 3.36
CA GLY A 160 -2.35 9.56 3.57
C GLY A 160 -2.32 8.74 4.85
N GLU A 161 -3.46 8.11 5.16
CA GLU A 161 -3.62 7.24 6.32
C GLU A 161 -2.57 6.13 6.34
N SER A 162 -1.93 5.93 7.49
CA SER A 162 -0.91 4.89 7.69
C SER A 162 0.25 4.93 6.68
N ALA A 163 0.47 6.03 5.95
CA ALA A 163 1.41 6.10 4.83
C ALA A 163 2.81 5.62 5.19
N PHE A 164 3.34 5.97 6.35
CA PHE A 164 4.65 5.56 6.86
C PHE A 164 4.57 4.70 8.14
N SER A 165 3.39 4.18 8.46
CA SER A 165 3.21 3.37 9.67
C SER A 165 4.19 2.19 9.71
N GLY A 166 4.98 2.07 10.79
CA GLY A 166 5.97 1.00 10.96
C GLY A 166 7.27 1.19 10.16
N CYS A 167 7.59 2.40 9.71
CA CYS A 167 8.92 2.76 9.18
C CYS A 167 9.89 2.95 10.35
N CYS A 168 10.19 1.85 11.08
CA CYS A 168 10.89 1.91 12.38
C CYS A 168 12.33 2.43 12.30
N SER A 169 12.97 2.44 11.12
CA SER A 169 14.34 2.96 10.95
C SER A 169 14.39 4.43 10.56
N LEU A 170 13.26 5.08 10.28
CA LEU A 170 13.22 6.50 9.86
C LEU A 170 13.62 7.38 11.05
N LYS A 171 14.73 8.14 10.90
CA LYS A 171 15.36 8.87 12.02
C LYS A 171 14.94 10.33 12.11
N SER A 172 14.85 10.99 10.97
CA SER A 172 14.50 12.40 10.86
C SER A 172 13.65 12.64 9.63
N LEU A 173 12.76 13.59 9.72
CA LEU A 173 11.91 13.98 8.60
C LEU A 173 11.63 15.47 8.65
N VAL A 174 11.71 16.11 7.49
CA VAL A 174 11.22 17.46 7.26
C VAL A 174 9.98 17.32 6.39
N ILE A 175 8.85 17.81 6.89
CA ILE A 175 7.61 17.91 6.15
C ILE A 175 7.63 19.27 5.45
N PRO A 176 7.47 19.33 4.11
CA PRO A 176 7.54 20.59 3.38
C PRO A 176 6.32 21.49 3.65
N ASP A 177 6.49 22.79 3.43
CA ASP A 177 5.45 23.82 3.64
C ASP A 177 4.22 23.65 2.72
N SER A 178 4.31 22.83 1.70
CA SER A 178 3.19 22.48 0.81
C SER A 178 2.19 21.53 1.46
N VAL A 179 2.60 20.78 2.50
CA VAL A 179 1.72 19.78 3.15
C VAL A 179 0.71 20.49 4.04
N THR A 180 -0.58 20.22 3.79
CA THR A 180 -1.69 20.80 4.56
C THR A 180 -2.39 19.80 5.47
N SER A 181 -2.24 18.49 5.22
CA SER A 181 -2.83 17.44 6.05
C SER A 181 -1.93 16.23 6.24
N ILE A 182 -1.95 15.70 7.45
CA ILE A 182 -1.33 14.42 7.84
C ILE A 182 -2.46 13.55 8.38
N GLU A 183 -2.78 12.46 7.69
CA GLU A 183 -3.92 11.61 8.02
C GLU A 183 -3.65 10.68 9.22
N CYS A 184 -4.71 9.96 9.67
CA CYS A 184 -4.65 9.05 10.81
C CYS A 184 -3.50 8.04 10.70
N TYR A 185 -2.77 7.81 11.79
CA TYR A 185 -1.69 6.82 11.88
C TYR A 185 -0.55 6.99 10.88
N ALA A 186 -0.41 8.14 10.22
CA ALA A 186 0.52 8.34 9.11
C ALA A 186 1.97 7.91 9.44
N PHE A 187 2.46 8.20 10.63
CA PHE A 187 3.80 7.84 11.13
C PHE A 187 3.77 6.90 12.34
N ARG A 188 2.65 6.22 12.58
CA ARG A 188 2.53 5.30 13.72
C ARG A 188 3.65 4.28 13.75
N GLY A 189 4.33 4.13 14.90
CA GLY A 189 5.40 3.15 15.07
C GLY A 189 6.68 3.48 14.29
N CYS A 190 6.92 4.74 13.95
CA CYS A 190 8.23 5.21 13.50
C CYS A 190 9.15 5.37 14.73
N GLU A 191 9.55 4.26 15.33
CA GLU A 191 10.21 4.20 16.64
C GLU A 191 11.56 4.95 16.69
N SER A 192 12.27 5.04 15.56
CA SER A 192 13.54 5.76 15.48
C SER A 192 13.38 7.25 15.18
N LEU A 193 12.15 7.72 14.90
CA LEU A 193 11.92 9.12 14.53
C LEU A 193 12.08 10.02 15.78
N SER A 194 13.22 10.68 15.84
CA SER A 194 13.61 11.56 16.97
C SER A 194 13.70 13.03 16.58
N SER A 195 13.63 13.35 15.29
CA SER A 195 13.62 14.72 14.79
C SER A 195 12.56 14.86 13.70
N LEU A 196 11.60 15.74 13.94
CA LEU A 196 10.49 16.03 13.02
C LEU A 196 10.24 17.53 13.01
N VAL A 197 10.16 18.10 11.81
CA VAL A 197 9.72 19.48 11.60
C VAL A 197 8.36 19.42 10.93
N ILE A 198 7.33 19.94 11.60
CA ILE A 198 5.98 20.10 11.06
C ILE A 198 5.79 21.58 10.76
N PRO A 199 5.50 21.96 9.51
CA PRO A 199 5.34 23.36 9.14
C PRO A 199 3.97 23.92 9.59
N ASP A 200 3.87 25.25 9.67
CA ASP A 200 2.63 25.96 10.06
C ASP A 200 1.48 25.77 9.04
N SER A 201 1.80 25.33 7.83
CA SER A 201 0.81 24.99 6.78
C SER A 201 -0.06 23.77 7.13
N VAL A 202 0.40 22.89 8.02
CA VAL A 202 -0.35 21.70 8.42
C VAL A 202 -1.52 22.09 9.30
N SER A 203 -2.71 22.10 8.75
CA SER A 203 -3.95 22.48 9.43
C SER A 203 -4.70 21.29 10.06
N CYS A 204 -4.34 20.06 9.69
CA CYS A 204 -4.97 18.85 10.19
C CYS A 204 -3.96 17.74 10.46
N ILE A 205 -3.96 17.21 11.69
CA ILE A 205 -3.19 16.03 12.10
C ILE A 205 -4.19 14.99 12.59
N GLY A 206 -4.24 13.86 11.90
CA GLY A 206 -5.17 12.77 12.18
C GLY A 206 -4.87 12.01 13.47
N PHE A 207 -5.85 11.23 13.91
CA PHE A 207 -5.73 10.43 15.12
C PHE A 207 -4.52 9.49 15.08
N GLY A 208 -3.71 9.50 16.16
CA GLY A 208 -2.55 8.61 16.28
C GLY A 208 -1.47 8.82 15.22
N ALA A 209 -1.42 9.97 14.53
CA ALA A 209 -0.48 10.21 13.42
C ALA A 209 0.97 9.93 13.81
N PHE A 210 1.38 10.20 15.04
CA PHE A 210 2.72 10.00 15.58
C PHE A 210 2.77 9.01 16.75
N GLU A 211 1.73 8.18 16.92
CA GLU A 211 1.68 7.16 17.98
C GLU A 211 2.91 6.22 17.90
N GLY A 212 3.63 6.08 19.02
CA GLY A 212 4.82 5.23 19.08
C GLY A 212 6.07 5.79 18.39
N CYS A 213 6.09 7.09 18.07
CA CYS A 213 7.32 7.79 17.69
C CYS A 213 8.12 8.20 18.94
N ASN A 214 9.43 8.27 18.82
CA ASN A 214 10.34 8.71 19.90
C ASN A 214 10.66 10.22 19.77
N LEU A 215 9.62 11.04 19.63
CA LEU A 215 9.78 12.49 19.50
C LEU A 215 10.10 13.11 20.87
N PRO A 216 10.97 14.13 20.92
CA PRO A 216 11.21 14.89 22.15
C PRO A 216 9.93 15.60 22.62
N ASN A 217 9.75 15.68 23.95
CA ASN A 217 8.66 16.42 24.60
C ASN A 217 8.78 17.91 24.36
#